data_10cb150b9af884100f4c57c10f29d5c5
#
_entry.id   10cb150b9af884100f4c57c10f29d5c5
#
_cell.length_a   1.000
_cell.length_b   1.000
_cell.length_c   1.000
_cell.angle_alpha   90.00
_cell.angle_beta   90.00
_cell.angle_gamma   90.00
#
_symmetry.space_group_name_H-M   'P 1'
#
loop_
_entity.id
_entity.type
_entity.pdbx_description
1 polymer ?
#
loop_
_entity_poly.entity_id
_entity_poly.type
_entity_poly.pdbx_seq_one_letter_code
_entity_poly.pdbx_strand_id
1 'polypeptide(L)'
;MRSDSGGFLASNFKQPTYLGYLALLRILVGVLFLLVAWPKVSGRFLGGEVLPRQLLNGIQKDPLAWHRAFIEGFVIPHGHFFSYLSAFGEISIGLSLVAGCLVRISSLFGALYNFNIMFSVAYAAGGGTVNYNRVLILLHLIFVSASAGRSLGVDGLLKRRFPHAWLF
;
A
#
# COMPACT_ATOMS: atom_id res chain seq x y z
N MET A 1 -32.17 -8.64 30.74
CA MET A 1 -31.67 -7.61 29.81
C MET A 1 -30.40 -8.14 29.20
N ARG A 2 -30.45 -8.72 28.00
CA ARG A 2 -29.24 -9.08 27.23
C ARG A 2 -28.74 -7.80 26.54
N SER A 3 -27.51 -7.40 26.83
CA SER A 3 -26.91 -6.24 26.19
C SER A 3 -26.54 -6.58 24.72
N ASP A 4 -27.27 -6.03 23.77
CA ASP A 4 -27.00 -6.12 22.33
C ASP A 4 -25.82 -5.23 21.91
N SER A 5 -24.70 -5.31 22.66
CA SER A 5 -23.49 -4.54 22.31
C SER A 5 -22.88 -4.94 20.95
N GLY A 6 -23.09 -6.18 20.52
CA GLY A 6 -22.65 -6.64 19.19
C GLY A 6 -23.41 -6.01 18.01
N GLY A 7 -24.69 -5.69 18.20
CA GLY A 7 -25.52 -5.05 17.17
C GLY A 7 -25.16 -3.60 16.90
N PHE A 8 -24.79 -2.84 17.95
CA PHE A 8 -24.42 -1.43 17.81
C PHE A 8 -23.14 -1.22 16.99
N LEU A 9 -22.09 -1.98 17.28
CA LEU A 9 -20.84 -1.89 16.50
C LEU A 9 -21.05 -2.31 15.05
N ALA A 10 -21.73 -3.45 14.81
CA ALA A 10 -21.99 -3.95 13.47
C ALA A 10 -22.85 -2.99 12.63
N SER A 11 -23.81 -2.29 13.23
CA SER A 11 -24.65 -1.29 12.54
C SER A 11 -23.86 -0.06 12.14
N ASN A 12 -22.95 0.42 12.98
CA ASN A 12 -22.10 1.58 12.67
C ASN A 12 -21.14 1.33 11.50
N PHE A 13 -20.61 0.11 11.34
CA PHE A 13 -19.80 -0.25 10.18
C PHE A 13 -20.59 -0.40 8.87
N LYS A 14 -21.92 -0.50 8.95
CA LYS A 14 -22.80 -0.64 7.77
C LYS A 14 -23.32 0.70 7.24
N GLN A 15 -23.12 1.80 7.94
CA GLN A 15 -23.63 3.11 7.52
C GLN A 15 -22.79 3.73 6.41
N PRO A 16 -23.40 4.21 5.30
CA PRO A 16 -22.69 4.77 4.14
C PRO A 16 -22.14 6.19 4.33
N THR A 17 -22.26 6.78 5.51
CA THR A 17 -22.15 8.22 5.76
C THR A 17 -20.74 8.81 5.56
N TYR A 18 -19.68 8.02 5.57
CA TYR A 18 -18.29 8.53 5.55
C TYR A 18 -17.49 8.13 4.30
N LEU A 19 -18.12 7.53 3.30
CA LEU A 19 -17.44 7.04 2.09
C LEU A 19 -16.76 8.16 1.28
N GLY A 20 -17.32 9.38 1.29
CA GLY A 20 -16.73 10.54 0.60
C GLY A 20 -15.39 10.96 1.21
N TYR A 21 -15.30 11.05 2.53
CA TYR A 21 -14.04 11.38 3.22
C TYR A 21 -12.99 10.29 3.04
N LEU A 22 -13.42 9.03 3.05
CA LEU A 22 -12.54 7.90 2.79
C LEU A 22 -12.01 7.92 1.35
N ALA A 23 -12.82 8.34 0.38
CA ALA A 23 -12.39 8.53 -0.99
C ALA A 23 -11.34 9.64 -1.12
N LEU A 24 -11.52 10.77 -0.42
CA LEU A 24 -10.51 11.84 -0.38
C LEU A 24 -9.20 11.35 0.23
N LEU A 25 -9.26 10.65 1.36
CA LEU A 25 -8.07 10.09 2.00
C LEU A 25 -7.34 9.11 1.07
N ARG A 26 -8.08 8.24 0.36
CA ARG A 26 -7.54 7.34 -0.63
C ARG A 26 -6.83 8.09 -1.77
N ILE A 27 -7.44 9.15 -2.31
CA ILE A 27 -6.86 9.97 -3.38
C ILE A 27 -5.56 10.62 -2.89
N LEU A 28 -5.54 11.18 -1.68
CA LEU A 28 -4.34 11.76 -1.09
C LEU A 28 -3.21 10.75 -0.94
N VAL A 29 -3.52 9.54 -0.45
CA VAL A 29 -2.52 8.45 -0.37
C VAL A 29 -2.03 8.06 -1.77
N GLY A 30 -2.92 7.99 -2.76
CA GLY A 30 -2.53 7.72 -4.15
C GLY A 30 -1.58 8.78 -4.71
N VAL A 31 -1.86 10.06 -4.46
CA VAL A 31 -0.97 11.17 -4.85
C VAL A 31 0.40 11.05 -4.16
N LEU A 32 0.44 10.71 -2.87
CA LEU A 32 1.70 10.48 -2.15
C LEU A 32 2.53 9.36 -2.80
N PHE A 33 1.91 8.25 -3.20
CA PHE A 33 2.59 7.18 -3.94
C PHE A 33 3.18 7.67 -5.26
N LEU A 34 2.44 8.46 -6.03
CA LEU A 34 2.92 9.02 -7.30
C LEU A 34 4.09 9.99 -7.10
N LEU A 35 4.02 10.85 -6.07
CA LEU A 35 5.10 11.77 -5.73
C LEU A 35 6.40 11.05 -5.32
N VAL A 36 6.28 9.94 -4.59
CA VAL A 36 7.44 9.13 -4.17
C VAL A 36 7.99 8.30 -5.35
N ALA A 37 7.12 7.83 -6.24
CA ALA A 37 7.51 7.03 -7.40
C ALA A 37 8.18 7.84 -8.50
N TRP A 38 7.81 9.12 -8.67
CA TRP A 38 8.31 9.97 -9.75
C TRP A 38 9.84 10.07 -9.82
N PRO A 39 10.57 10.37 -8.72
CA PRO A 39 12.03 10.41 -8.74
C PRO A 39 12.68 9.07 -9.08
N LYS A 40 12.01 7.95 -8.80
CA LYS A 40 12.52 6.61 -9.13
C LYS A 40 12.50 6.36 -10.64
N VAL A 41 11.46 6.83 -11.33
CA VAL A 41 11.33 6.64 -12.78
C VAL A 41 12.15 7.66 -13.56
N SER A 42 12.19 8.92 -13.10
CA SER A 42 12.95 9.99 -13.77
C SER A 42 14.44 9.98 -13.44
N GLY A 43 14.88 9.22 -12.44
CA GLY A 43 16.24 9.20 -11.92
C GLY A 43 17.02 7.92 -12.26
N ARG A 44 18.11 7.71 -11.52
CA ARG A 44 19.02 6.56 -11.69
C ARG A 44 18.52 5.26 -11.04
N PHE A 45 17.36 5.28 -10.41
CA PHE A 45 16.85 4.13 -9.65
C PHE A 45 16.63 2.89 -10.53
N LEU A 46 16.13 3.09 -11.75
CA LEU A 46 15.89 2.00 -12.71
C LEU A 46 17.20 1.36 -13.24
N GLY A 47 18.37 1.99 -13.05
CA GLY A 47 19.65 1.39 -13.39
C GLY A 47 20.03 0.15 -12.57
N GLY A 48 19.24 -0.17 -11.54
CA GLY A 48 19.38 -1.42 -10.78
C GLY A 48 20.43 -1.42 -9.68
N GLU A 49 21.22 -0.35 -9.52
CA GLU A 49 22.25 -0.27 -8.48
C GLU A 49 21.78 0.41 -7.19
N VAL A 50 20.81 1.33 -7.30
CA VAL A 50 20.37 2.16 -6.16
C VAL A 50 19.63 1.32 -5.13
N LEU A 51 18.69 0.48 -5.57
CA LEU A 51 17.90 -0.36 -4.66
C LEU A 51 18.77 -1.34 -3.87
N PRO A 52 19.65 -2.15 -4.49
CA PRO A 52 20.54 -3.05 -3.74
C PRO A 52 21.39 -2.33 -2.70
N ARG A 53 21.96 -1.16 -3.03
CA ARG A 53 22.74 -0.35 -2.07
C ARG A 53 21.90 0.11 -0.88
N GLN A 54 20.67 0.57 -1.12
CA GLN A 54 19.73 0.95 -0.05
C GLN A 54 19.39 -0.24 0.84
N LEU A 55 19.13 -1.40 0.23
CA LEU A 55 18.80 -2.64 0.95
C LEU A 55 19.98 -3.12 1.79
N LEU A 56 21.19 -3.16 1.25
CA LEU A 56 22.40 -3.57 1.99
C LEU A 56 22.62 -2.71 3.26
N ASN A 57 22.37 -1.41 3.16
CA ASN A 57 22.49 -0.50 4.30
C ASN A 57 21.35 -0.66 5.31
N GLY A 58 20.16 -1.06 4.87
CA GLY A 58 18.96 -1.16 5.70
C GLY A 58 18.78 -2.50 6.40
N ILE A 59 19.11 -3.57 5.69
CA ILE A 59 18.77 -4.95 6.07
C ILE A 59 19.43 -5.41 7.37
N GLN A 60 20.57 -4.85 7.74
CA GLN A 60 21.29 -5.18 8.98
C GLN A 60 20.47 -4.85 10.23
N LYS A 61 19.51 -3.94 10.14
CA LYS A 61 18.62 -3.57 11.24
C LYS A 61 17.24 -4.25 11.16
N ASP A 62 17.02 -5.11 10.18
CA ASP A 62 15.78 -5.87 10.06
C ASP A 62 15.67 -6.91 11.17
N PRO A 63 14.63 -6.83 12.03
CA PRO A 63 14.44 -7.79 13.10
C PRO A 63 13.95 -9.16 12.64
N LEU A 64 13.49 -9.30 11.38
CA LEU A 64 12.90 -10.53 10.85
C LEU A 64 13.94 -11.35 10.07
N ALA A 65 14.48 -12.38 10.68
CA ALA A 65 15.54 -13.21 10.07
C ALA A 65 15.14 -13.81 8.70
N TRP A 66 13.90 -14.28 8.55
CA TRP A 66 13.40 -14.83 7.30
C TRP A 66 13.30 -13.76 6.19
N HIS A 67 12.89 -12.54 6.54
CA HIS A 67 12.78 -11.42 5.59
C HIS A 67 14.17 -10.97 5.15
N ARG A 68 15.11 -10.85 6.08
CA ARG A 68 16.50 -10.55 5.78
C ARG A 68 17.11 -11.58 4.82
N ALA A 69 16.94 -12.88 5.09
CA ALA A 69 17.42 -13.95 4.21
C ALA A 69 16.81 -13.87 2.80
N PHE A 70 15.50 -13.53 2.68
CA PHE A 70 14.84 -13.31 1.41
C PHE A 70 15.41 -12.09 0.66
N ILE A 71 15.61 -10.99 1.34
CA ILE A 71 16.17 -9.77 0.72
C ILE A 71 17.62 -10.02 0.26
N GLU A 72 18.47 -10.60 1.10
CA GLU A 72 19.87 -10.88 0.76
C GLU A 72 20.02 -11.95 -0.33
N GLY A 73 19.27 -13.04 -0.23
CA GLY A 73 19.40 -14.19 -1.13
C GLY A 73 18.67 -14.04 -2.45
N PHE A 74 17.62 -13.21 -2.51
CA PHE A 74 16.79 -13.12 -3.71
C PHE A 74 16.63 -11.70 -4.26
N VAL A 75 16.30 -10.71 -3.42
CA VAL A 75 16.01 -9.37 -3.93
C VAL A 75 17.28 -8.64 -4.40
N ILE A 76 18.34 -8.66 -3.59
CA ILE A 76 19.61 -7.98 -3.90
C ILE A 76 20.27 -8.52 -5.17
N PRO A 77 20.40 -9.85 -5.38
CA PRO A 77 20.96 -10.39 -6.63
C PRO A 77 20.15 -10.03 -7.88
N HIS A 78 18.84 -9.82 -7.74
CA HIS A 78 17.95 -9.43 -8.83
C HIS A 78 17.57 -7.94 -8.77
N GLY A 79 18.46 -7.09 -8.28
CA GLY A 79 18.21 -5.68 -7.99
C GLY A 79 17.63 -4.88 -9.15
N HIS A 80 18.05 -5.17 -10.40
CA HIS A 80 17.51 -4.51 -11.58
C HIS A 80 16.01 -4.79 -11.75
N PHE A 81 15.60 -6.06 -11.70
CA PHE A 81 14.19 -6.44 -11.77
C PHE A 81 13.37 -5.81 -10.64
N PHE A 82 13.86 -5.87 -9.40
CA PHE A 82 13.15 -5.30 -8.25
C PHE A 82 13.11 -3.77 -8.25
N SER A 83 14.06 -3.10 -8.88
CA SER A 83 14.00 -1.65 -9.09
C SER A 83 12.82 -1.26 -9.98
N TYR A 84 12.63 -1.97 -11.10
CA TYR A 84 11.44 -1.79 -11.96
C TYR A 84 10.16 -2.16 -11.23
N LEU A 85 10.11 -3.31 -10.58
CA LEU A 85 8.94 -3.76 -9.83
C LEU A 85 8.53 -2.75 -8.74
N SER A 86 9.50 -2.19 -8.02
CA SER A 86 9.27 -1.15 -7.01
C SER A 86 8.72 0.13 -7.64
N ALA A 87 9.40 0.67 -8.65
CA ALA A 87 9.03 1.95 -9.25
C ALA A 87 7.64 1.89 -9.93
N PHE A 88 7.43 0.90 -10.80
CA PHE A 88 6.15 0.73 -11.50
C PHE A 88 5.03 0.21 -10.59
N GLY A 89 5.38 -0.59 -9.58
CA GLY A 89 4.43 -1.00 -8.54
C GLY A 89 3.86 0.20 -7.77
N GLU A 90 4.71 1.12 -7.33
CA GLU A 90 4.26 2.36 -6.67
C GLU A 90 3.38 3.22 -7.59
N ILE A 91 3.76 3.38 -8.87
CA ILE A 91 2.93 4.12 -9.83
C ILE A 91 1.56 3.44 -9.99
N SER A 92 1.55 2.13 -10.17
CA SER A 92 0.30 1.37 -10.36
C SER A 92 -0.62 1.47 -9.14
N ILE A 93 -0.07 1.37 -7.93
CA ILE A 93 -0.81 1.57 -6.68
C ILE A 93 -1.34 3.01 -6.63
N GLY A 94 -0.48 4.00 -6.90
CA GLY A 94 -0.86 5.41 -6.89
C GLY A 94 -1.99 5.72 -7.87
N LEU A 95 -1.87 5.30 -9.13
CA LEU A 95 -2.90 5.49 -10.16
C LEU A 95 -4.21 4.79 -9.80
N SER A 96 -4.13 3.56 -9.31
CA SER A 96 -5.29 2.81 -8.84
C SER A 96 -6.02 3.53 -7.72
N LEU A 97 -5.30 4.03 -6.73
CA LEU A 97 -5.87 4.77 -5.60
C LEU A 97 -6.47 6.09 -6.05
N VAL A 98 -5.83 6.85 -6.92
CA VAL A 98 -6.37 8.12 -7.44
C VAL A 98 -7.63 7.88 -8.26
N ALA A 99 -7.59 6.97 -9.24
CA ALA A 99 -8.73 6.65 -10.10
C ALA A 99 -9.87 5.91 -9.37
N GLY A 100 -9.55 5.26 -8.23
CA GLY A 100 -10.50 4.40 -7.52
C GLY A 100 -10.86 3.14 -8.29
N CYS A 101 -9.88 2.57 -8.99
CA CYS A 101 -10.00 1.37 -9.82
C CYS A 101 -9.20 0.22 -9.23
N LEU A 102 -9.83 -0.94 -8.98
CA LEU A 102 -9.21 -2.11 -8.35
C LEU A 102 -8.57 -1.81 -6.98
N VAL A 103 -9.18 -0.90 -6.21
CA VAL A 103 -8.63 -0.38 -4.96
C VAL A 103 -8.33 -1.48 -3.94
N ARG A 104 -9.15 -2.53 -3.86
CA ARG A 104 -8.90 -3.65 -2.95
C ARG A 104 -7.59 -4.36 -3.25
N ILE A 105 -7.35 -4.68 -4.53
CA ILE A 105 -6.12 -5.38 -4.96
C ILE A 105 -4.92 -4.47 -4.77
N SER A 106 -4.96 -3.25 -5.29
CA SER A 106 -3.84 -2.32 -5.18
C SER A 106 -3.50 -1.97 -3.74
N SER A 107 -4.50 -1.91 -2.85
CA SER A 107 -4.27 -1.68 -1.42
C SER A 107 -3.65 -2.90 -0.73
N LEU A 108 -4.00 -4.13 -1.10
CA LEU A 108 -3.29 -5.32 -0.60
C LEU A 108 -1.81 -5.29 -1.00
N PHE A 109 -1.51 -4.99 -2.27
CA PHE A 109 -0.13 -4.83 -2.72
C PHE A 109 0.55 -3.63 -2.05
N GLY A 110 -0.14 -2.53 -1.83
CA GLY A 110 0.37 -1.36 -1.11
C GLY A 110 0.73 -1.68 0.34
N ALA A 111 -0.10 -2.45 1.04
CA ALA A 111 0.21 -2.92 2.40
C ALA A 111 1.44 -3.81 2.43
N LEU A 112 1.55 -4.79 1.52
CA LEU A 112 2.72 -5.66 1.40
C LEU A 112 3.98 -4.87 1.01
N TYR A 113 3.86 -3.91 0.11
CA TYR A 113 4.97 -3.06 -0.29
C TYR A 113 5.49 -2.23 0.89
N ASN A 114 4.61 -1.54 1.62
CA ASN A 114 5.01 -0.77 2.79
C ASN A 114 5.55 -1.66 3.92
N PHE A 115 5.05 -2.89 4.08
CA PHE A 115 5.62 -3.88 5.01
C PHE A 115 7.09 -4.19 4.63
N ASN A 116 7.35 -4.48 3.35
CA ASN A 116 8.71 -4.70 2.86
C ASN A 116 9.64 -3.50 3.13
N ILE A 117 9.22 -2.30 2.75
CA ILE A 117 10.00 -1.07 2.97
C ILE A 117 10.24 -0.83 4.46
N MET A 118 9.25 -1.09 5.30
CA MET A 118 9.36 -0.91 6.74
C MET A 118 10.52 -1.73 7.31
N PHE A 119 10.63 -2.99 6.95
CA PHE A 119 11.66 -3.88 7.49
C PHE A 119 13.00 -3.77 6.75
N SER A 120 13.00 -3.56 5.44
CA SER A 120 14.23 -3.53 4.65
C SER A 120 14.99 -2.19 4.70
N VAL A 121 14.28 -1.06 4.81
CA VAL A 121 14.89 0.28 4.70
C VAL A 121 14.56 1.17 5.88
N ALA A 122 13.29 1.20 6.32
CA ALA A 122 12.82 2.19 7.27
C ALA A 122 13.40 2.02 8.68
N TYR A 123 13.67 0.80 9.13
CA TYR A 123 14.33 0.54 10.41
C TYR A 123 15.74 1.17 10.48
N ALA A 124 16.46 1.23 9.37
CA ALA A 124 17.75 1.90 9.30
C ALA A 124 17.62 3.43 9.28
N ALA A 125 16.56 3.95 8.66
CA ALA A 125 16.31 5.38 8.55
C ALA A 125 15.76 6.02 9.84
N GLY A 126 15.23 5.19 10.75
CA GLY A 126 14.77 5.64 12.08
C GLY A 126 13.26 5.57 12.29
N GLY A 127 12.84 5.78 13.54
CA GLY A 127 11.45 5.57 14.00
C GLY A 127 10.38 6.36 13.25
N GLY A 128 10.67 7.54 12.77
CA GLY A 128 9.74 8.34 11.97
C GLY A 128 9.36 7.64 10.66
N THR A 129 10.35 7.09 9.95
CA THR A 129 10.12 6.35 8.69
C THR A 129 9.38 5.03 8.94
N VAL A 130 9.67 4.34 10.04
CA VAL A 130 8.94 3.13 10.45
C VAL A 130 7.46 3.46 10.71
N ASN A 131 7.18 4.52 11.47
CA ASN A 131 5.82 4.92 11.79
C ASN A 131 5.05 5.38 10.53
N TYR A 132 5.69 6.07 9.61
CA TYR A 132 5.10 6.42 8.32
C TYR A 132 4.62 5.17 7.55
N ASN A 133 5.46 4.14 7.45
CA ASN A 133 5.07 2.90 6.78
C ASN A 133 3.96 2.15 7.54
N ARG A 134 3.98 2.15 8.88
CA ARG A 134 2.88 1.57 9.69
C ARG A 134 1.54 2.23 9.40
N VAL A 135 1.52 3.57 9.34
CA VAL A 135 0.29 4.31 9.03
C VAL A 135 -0.20 3.98 7.62
N LEU A 136 0.70 3.90 6.63
CA LEU A 136 0.31 3.52 5.26
C LEU A 136 -0.25 2.09 5.20
N ILE A 137 0.34 1.12 5.91
CA ILE A 137 -0.19 -0.24 6.00
C ILE A 137 -1.63 -0.22 6.56
N LEU A 138 -1.85 0.49 7.68
CA LEU A 138 -3.17 0.60 8.27
C LEU A 138 -4.19 1.26 7.33
N LEU A 139 -3.80 2.33 6.62
CA LEU A 139 -4.67 2.97 5.63
C LEU A 139 -5.03 2.03 4.48
N HIS A 140 -4.07 1.27 3.96
CA HIS A 140 -4.35 0.27 2.94
C HIS A 140 -5.32 -0.82 3.43
N LEU A 141 -5.17 -1.32 4.66
CA LEU A 141 -6.10 -2.28 5.26
C LEU A 141 -7.51 -1.71 5.41
N ILE A 142 -7.63 -0.42 5.78
CA ILE A 142 -8.91 0.29 5.82
C ILE A 142 -9.52 0.38 4.42
N PHE A 143 -8.74 0.74 3.39
CA PHE A 143 -9.24 0.83 2.01
C PHE A 143 -9.75 -0.51 1.47
N VAL A 144 -9.07 -1.62 1.80
CA VAL A 144 -9.54 -2.98 1.46
C VAL A 144 -10.88 -3.28 2.16
N SER A 145 -10.94 -3.06 3.48
CA SER A 145 -12.09 -3.44 4.30
C SER A 145 -13.33 -2.61 3.95
N ALA A 146 -13.16 -1.30 3.78
CA ALA A 146 -14.24 -0.37 3.50
C ALA A 146 -14.62 -0.28 2.00
N SER A 147 -13.95 -1.01 1.11
CA SER A 147 -14.17 -0.90 -0.35
C SER A 147 -14.09 0.55 -0.83
N ALA A 148 -13.01 1.25 -0.45
CA ALA A 148 -12.86 2.69 -0.64
C ALA A 148 -12.93 3.16 -2.11
N GLY A 149 -12.80 2.24 -3.08
CA GLY A 149 -12.94 2.53 -4.51
C GLY A 149 -14.36 2.78 -4.99
N ARG A 150 -15.37 2.41 -4.18
CA ARG A 150 -16.79 2.57 -4.56
C ARG A 150 -17.27 4.02 -4.52
N SER A 151 -16.70 4.85 -3.68
CA SER A 151 -17.02 6.27 -3.60
C SER A 151 -16.01 7.07 -4.41
N LEU A 152 -16.48 7.98 -5.26
CA LEU A 152 -15.67 8.81 -6.15
C LEU A 152 -14.60 7.99 -6.91
N GLY A 153 -14.96 6.78 -7.38
CA GLY A 153 -14.04 5.89 -8.07
C GLY A 153 -14.71 4.97 -9.09
N VAL A 154 -13.87 4.42 -9.97
CA VAL A 154 -14.28 3.51 -11.04
C VAL A 154 -14.90 2.22 -10.48
N ASP A 155 -14.43 1.75 -9.31
CA ASP A 155 -14.97 0.53 -8.65
C ASP A 155 -16.47 0.67 -8.34
N GLY A 156 -16.96 1.90 -8.09
CA GLY A 156 -18.39 2.15 -7.89
C GLY A 156 -19.22 1.89 -9.15
N LEU A 157 -18.69 2.22 -10.33
CA LEU A 157 -19.32 1.94 -11.61
C LEU A 157 -19.24 0.44 -11.94
N LEU A 158 -18.08 -0.17 -11.72
CA LEU A 158 -17.87 -1.60 -11.95
C LEU A 158 -18.74 -2.46 -11.03
N LYS A 159 -18.94 -2.06 -9.78
CA LYS A 159 -19.81 -2.76 -8.83
C LYS A 159 -21.28 -2.76 -9.27
N ARG A 160 -21.76 -1.68 -9.91
CA ARG A 160 -23.10 -1.65 -10.50
C ARG A 160 -23.26 -2.64 -11.64
N ARG A 161 -22.20 -2.81 -12.45
CA ARG A 161 -22.19 -3.74 -13.59
C ARG A 161 -21.97 -5.20 -13.18
N PHE A 162 -21.17 -5.42 -12.13
CA PHE A 162 -20.79 -6.74 -11.62
C PHE A 162 -21.06 -6.85 -10.11
N PRO A 163 -22.33 -6.97 -9.69
CA PRO A 163 -22.72 -6.86 -8.26
C PRO A 163 -22.13 -7.97 -7.38
N HIS A 164 -21.82 -9.14 -7.95
CA HIS A 164 -21.26 -10.26 -7.20
C HIS A 164 -19.72 -10.29 -7.16
N ALA A 165 -19.04 -9.43 -7.93
CA ALA A 165 -17.58 -9.40 -7.92
C ALA A 165 -17.05 -8.87 -6.58
N TRP A 166 -16.18 -9.65 -5.95
CA TRP A 166 -15.53 -9.27 -4.69
C TRP A 166 -14.50 -8.14 -4.87
N LEU A 167 -13.96 -8.00 -6.06
CA LEU A 167 -12.90 -7.06 -6.40
C LEU A 167 -13.31 -5.58 -6.24
N PHE A 168 -14.61 -5.29 -6.36
CA PHE A 168 -15.18 -3.94 -6.35
C PHE A 168 -16.04 -3.67 -5.13
#